data_3b20290bf0a124faa9b79a7f6d0843a5
#
_entry.id   3b20290bf0a124faa9b79a7f6d0843a5
#
_cell.length_a   1.000
_cell.length_b   1.000
_cell.length_c   1.000
_cell.angle_alpha   90.00
_cell.angle_beta   90.00
_cell.angle_gamma   90.00
#
_symmetry.space_group_name_H-M   'P 1'
#
loop_
_entity.id
_entity.type
_entity.pdbx_description
1 polymer ?
#
loop_
_entity_poly.entity_id
_entity_poly.type
_entity_poly.pdbx_seq_one_letter_code
_entity_poly.pdbx_strand_id
1 'polypeptide(L)'
;MNERIAILLPYKEDYNTNNAGSASLWVKDFFQNSKLKKITSIYGINTKKKPLSKNFVNLNNKFPLFTFKKNIYYAKLFLKNIHKQTKIIEIHNRPEIFHFINQHKPDYKLILVFHNNPLLIRGSKKVKEREEILKKCSAIIFISKWVQKMFFQGINKNKRKKYFVIYHAIKKIKIFPKKKKIICFIGKLNRSKGYDFAGKAIIKILNLHKEWKAIVAGSEKREVYNFNHKRLKIYNWLNHKKILKLLKKSSICLVPSVWDEPFGRIAMEASNYGNAVILSNKGGLLETTNHYIKLAQINDDNIFKEINNLLIDQKKLLKIQKKSFYDYKHYIEKSAQIFDKIKLKNIKD
;
A
#
# COMPACT_ATOMS: atom_id res chain seq x y z
N MET A 1 -17.79 -19.92 17.97
CA MET A 1 -18.22 -18.66 17.35
C MET A 1 -18.77 -18.96 15.95
N ASN A 2 -20.10 -18.82 15.79
CA ASN A 2 -20.74 -18.99 14.46
C ASN A 2 -20.66 -17.72 13.60
N GLU A 3 -20.21 -16.62 14.14
CA GLU A 3 -20.15 -15.31 13.48
C GLU A 3 -18.98 -15.21 12.50
N ARG A 4 -19.25 -14.62 11.32
CA ARG A 4 -18.27 -14.50 10.24
C ARG A 4 -17.91 -13.08 9.89
N ILE A 5 -16.73 -12.92 9.30
CA ILE A 5 -16.17 -11.65 8.83
C ILE A 5 -16.07 -11.70 7.31
N ALA A 6 -16.57 -10.69 6.64
CA ALA A 6 -16.43 -10.51 5.20
C ALA A 6 -15.52 -9.31 4.91
N ILE A 7 -14.46 -9.53 4.13
CA ILE A 7 -13.58 -8.46 3.64
C ILE A 7 -13.96 -8.16 2.19
N LEU A 8 -14.34 -6.91 1.90
CA LEU A 8 -14.69 -6.47 0.55
C LEU A 8 -13.57 -5.61 -0.04
N LEU A 9 -12.90 -6.13 -1.05
CA LEU A 9 -11.90 -5.41 -1.84
C LEU A 9 -12.55 -4.46 -2.85
N PRO A 10 -11.86 -3.40 -3.29
CA PRO A 10 -12.33 -2.58 -4.41
C PRO A 10 -12.47 -3.42 -5.70
N TYR A 11 -13.52 -3.20 -6.49
CA TYR A 11 -13.77 -3.98 -7.71
C TYR A 11 -12.68 -3.89 -8.78
N LYS A 12 -11.81 -2.85 -8.73
CA LYS A 12 -10.66 -2.66 -9.63
C LYS A 12 -9.37 -3.24 -9.07
N GLU A 13 -9.41 -3.90 -7.91
CA GLU A 13 -8.22 -4.39 -7.23
C GLU A 13 -8.07 -5.89 -7.48
N ASP A 14 -7.01 -6.28 -8.18
CA ASP A 14 -6.69 -7.67 -8.43
C ASP A 14 -6.17 -8.38 -7.16
N TYR A 15 -6.84 -9.43 -6.73
CA TYR A 15 -6.40 -10.26 -5.59
C TYR A 15 -5.73 -11.55 -6.07
N ASN A 16 -4.66 -11.43 -6.84
CA ASN A 16 -3.95 -12.59 -7.42
C ASN A 16 -2.42 -12.45 -7.34
N THR A 17 -1.72 -13.55 -7.58
CA THR A 17 -0.26 -13.65 -7.43
C THR A 17 0.54 -12.80 -8.43
N ASN A 18 -0.07 -12.37 -9.53
CA ASN A 18 0.63 -11.68 -10.61
C ASN A 18 0.47 -10.16 -10.55
N ASN A 19 -0.74 -9.67 -10.25
CA ASN A 19 -1.10 -8.26 -10.44
C ASN A 19 -1.60 -7.59 -9.15
N ALA A 20 -1.40 -8.21 -7.97
CA ALA A 20 -1.85 -7.64 -6.71
C ALA A 20 -1.32 -6.22 -6.48
N GLY A 21 -2.23 -5.29 -6.24
CA GLY A 21 -1.91 -3.93 -5.82
C GLY A 21 -1.63 -3.82 -4.31
N SER A 22 -1.40 -2.61 -3.86
CA SER A 22 -1.03 -2.34 -2.46
C SER A 22 -2.13 -2.75 -1.47
N ALA A 23 -3.40 -2.50 -1.79
CA ALA A 23 -4.52 -2.88 -0.92
C ALA A 23 -4.68 -4.40 -0.84
N SER A 24 -4.58 -5.12 -1.96
CA SER A 24 -4.61 -6.58 -1.99
C SER A 24 -3.47 -7.22 -1.20
N LEU A 25 -2.27 -6.66 -1.30
CA LEU A 25 -1.12 -7.12 -0.51
C LEU A 25 -1.30 -6.84 0.97
N TRP A 26 -1.90 -5.69 1.36
CA TRP A 26 -2.24 -5.40 2.75
C TRP A 26 -3.23 -6.45 3.29
N VAL A 27 -4.34 -6.68 2.58
CA VAL A 27 -5.34 -7.69 2.99
C VAL A 27 -4.72 -9.07 3.10
N LYS A 28 -3.93 -9.50 2.12
CA LYS A 28 -3.21 -10.78 2.16
C LYS A 28 -2.33 -10.91 3.39
N ASP A 29 -1.48 -9.90 3.68
CA ASP A 29 -0.51 -9.96 4.77
C ASP A 29 -1.23 -9.99 6.12
N PHE A 30 -2.27 -9.17 6.33
CA PHE A 30 -3.08 -9.19 7.54
C PHE A 30 -3.88 -10.47 7.69
N PHE A 31 -4.54 -10.95 6.63
CA PHE A 31 -5.30 -12.19 6.65
C PHE A 31 -4.44 -13.40 7.01
N GLN A 32 -3.24 -13.51 6.41
CA GLN A 32 -2.35 -14.65 6.67
C GLN A 32 -1.85 -14.70 8.13
N ASN A 33 -1.74 -13.55 8.81
CA ASN A 33 -1.27 -13.43 10.19
C ASN A 33 -2.40 -13.22 11.21
N SER A 34 -3.66 -13.22 10.77
CA SER A 34 -4.83 -13.11 11.63
C SER A 34 -5.17 -14.45 12.29
N LYS A 35 -5.57 -14.40 13.55
CA LYS A 35 -6.17 -15.53 14.28
C LYS A 35 -7.61 -15.81 13.83
N LEU A 36 -8.26 -14.84 13.18
CA LEU A 36 -9.66 -14.90 12.73
C LEU A 36 -9.82 -15.45 11.31
N LYS A 37 -8.75 -15.91 10.66
CA LYS A 37 -8.76 -16.38 9.26
C LYS A 37 -9.76 -17.51 8.96
N LYS A 38 -10.06 -18.38 9.94
CA LYS A 38 -11.02 -19.49 9.76
C LYS A 38 -12.46 -19.00 9.58
N ILE A 39 -12.80 -17.86 10.18
CA ILE A 39 -14.14 -17.24 10.10
C ILE A 39 -14.19 -16.07 9.12
N THR A 40 -13.11 -15.81 8.38
CA THR A 40 -13.00 -14.67 7.45
C THR A 40 -13.03 -15.12 6.00
N SER A 41 -13.86 -14.49 5.19
CA SER A 41 -13.89 -14.63 3.73
C SER A 41 -13.53 -13.30 3.06
N ILE A 42 -12.81 -13.37 1.94
CA ILE A 42 -12.36 -12.19 1.19
C ILE A 42 -13.12 -12.17 -0.14
N TYR A 43 -13.81 -11.07 -0.41
CA TYR A 43 -14.63 -10.89 -1.62
C TYR A 43 -13.98 -9.88 -2.54
N GLY A 44 -13.96 -10.18 -3.82
CA GLY A 44 -13.39 -9.29 -4.83
C GLY A 44 -13.65 -9.81 -6.24
N ILE A 45 -13.14 -9.08 -7.22
CA ILE A 45 -13.11 -9.53 -8.60
C ILE A 45 -11.69 -9.99 -8.91
N ASN A 46 -11.56 -11.21 -9.44
CA ASN A 46 -10.28 -11.75 -9.85
C ASN A 46 -10.37 -12.17 -11.32
N THR A 47 -9.40 -11.77 -12.10
CA THR A 47 -9.15 -12.38 -13.41
C THR A 47 -8.75 -13.84 -13.19
N LYS A 48 -8.97 -14.76 -14.14
CA LYS A 48 -8.76 -16.23 -14.09
C LYS A 48 -7.39 -16.73 -13.56
N LYS A 49 -6.75 -16.01 -12.61
CA LYS A 49 -5.43 -16.30 -12.03
C LYS A 49 -5.56 -16.75 -10.58
N LYS A 50 -4.57 -17.49 -10.09
CA LYS A 50 -4.53 -18.01 -8.71
C LYS A 50 -4.70 -16.88 -7.69
N PRO A 51 -5.70 -16.93 -6.79
CA PRO A 51 -5.88 -15.91 -5.75
C PRO A 51 -4.77 -15.98 -4.70
N LEU A 52 -4.59 -14.89 -3.95
CA LEU A 52 -3.57 -14.79 -2.89
C LEU A 52 -3.92 -15.62 -1.64
N SER A 53 -5.17 -16.04 -1.46
CA SER A 53 -5.62 -16.92 -0.38
C SER A 53 -6.76 -17.85 -0.82
N LYS A 54 -6.91 -18.98 -0.10
CA LYS A 54 -7.98 -19.95 -0.36
C LYS A 54 -9.38 -19.44 0.03
N ASN A 55 -9.47 -18.49 0.96
CA ASN A 55 -10.72 -17.91 1.45
C ASN A 55 -11.26 -16.80 0.52
N PHE A 56 -10.76 -16.71 -0.69
CA PHE A 56 -11.20 -15.71 -1.66
C PHE A 56 -12.44 -16.19 -2.39
N VAL A 57 -13.48 -15.37 -2.36
CA VAL A 57 -14.73 -15.53 -3.11
C VAL A 57 -14.70 -14.58 -4.29
N ASN A 58 -14.63 -15.13 -5.49
CA ASN A 58 -14.64 -14.34 -6.71
C ASN A 58 -16.08 -13.93 -7.03
N LEU A 59 -16.35 -12.64 -7.01
CA LEU A 59 -17.65 -12.08 -7.37
C LEU A 59 -17.84 -11.97 -8.89
N ASN A 60 -17.27 -12.84 -9.66
CA ASN A 60 -17.21 -12.95 -11.11
C ASN A 60 -18.28 -12.09 -11.81
N ASN A 61 -17.88 -10.87 -12.25
CA ASN A 61 -18.87 -9.87 -12.61
C ASN A 61 -18.61 -9.29 -14.00
N LYS A 62 -19.52 -9.57 -14.90
CA LYS A 62 -19.69 -8.77 -16.11
C LYS A 62 -20.47 -7.51 -15.71
N PHE A 63 -19.78 -6.39 -15.44
CA PHE A 63 -20.48 -5.12 -15.30
C PHE A 63 -21.20 -4.80 -16.60
N PRO A 64 -22.49 -4.44 -16.55
CA PRO A 64 -23.17 -3.94 -17.74
C PRO A 64 -22.40 -2.76 -18.32
N LEU A 65 -22.24 -2.69 -19.63
CA LEU A 65 -21.46 -1.68 -20.34
C LEU A 65 -21.87 -0.24 -19.95
N PHE A 66 -23.13 -0.01 -19.60
CA PHE A 66 -23.73 1.31 -19.31
C PHE A 66 -24.10 1.55 -17.84
N THR A 67 -23.42 0.95 -16.87
CA THR A 67 -23.74 1.16 -15.46
C THR A 67 -23.01 2.38 -14.91
N PHE A 68 -23.72 3.48 -14.68
CA PHE A 68 -23.17 4.70 -14.04
C PHE A 68 -22.83 4.50 -12.55
N LYS A 69 -23.46 3.56 -11.83
CA LYS A 69 -23.32 3.32 -10.39
C LYS A 69 -22.56 2.02 -10.08
N LYS A 70 -21.37 1.82 -10.66
CA LYS A 70 -20.58 0.58 -10.54
C LYS A 70 -20.33 0.13 -9.10
N ASN A 71 -20.05 1.04 -8.17
CA ASN A 71 -19.86 0.69 -6.75
C ASN A 71 -21.14 0.16 -6.11
N ILE A 72 -22.30 0.73 -6.43
CA ILE A 72 -23.60 0.28 -5.89
C ILE A 72 -23.97 -1.09 -6.44
N TYR A 73 -23.79 -1.29 -7.73
CA TYR A 73 -24.01 -2.62 -8.34
C TYR A 73 -23.12 -3.68 -7.69
N TYR A 74 -21.84 -3.35 -7.49
CA TYR A 74 -20.88 -4.22 -6.84
C TYR A 74 -21.27 -4.53 -5.38
N ALA A 75 -21.77 -3.54 -4.64
CA ALA A 75 -22.28 -3.73 -3.30
C ALA A 75 -23.48 -4.66 -3.25
N LYS A 76 -24.45 -4.51 -4.20
CA LYS A 76 -25.60 -5.42 -4.32
C LYS A 76 -25.17 -6.86 -4.61
N LEU A 77 -24.23 -7.03 -5.52
CA LEU A 77 -23.68 -8.34 -5.86
C LEU A 77 -22.98 -8.98 -4.65
N PHE A 78 -22.18 -8.21 -3.93
CA PHE A 78 -21.52 -8.64 -2.70
C PHE A 78 -22.55 -9.09 -1.65
N LEU A 79 -23.59 -8.30 -1.37
CA LEU A 79 -24.64 -8.62 -0.40
C LEU A 79 -25.43 -9.88 -0.77
N LYS A 80 -25.61 -10.17 -2.08
CA LYS A 80 -26.23 -11.40 -2.55
C LYS A 80 -25.36 -12.64 -2.28
N ASN A 81 -24.04 -12.50 -2.24
CA ASN A 81 -23.07 -13.59 -2.11
C ASN A 81 -22.44 -13.71 -0.70
N ILE A 82 -22.74 -12.80 0.20
CA ILE A 82 -22.19 -12.81 1.55
C ILE A 82 -22.79 -13.96 2.38
N HIS A 83 -21.98 -14.55 3.25
CA HIS A 83 -22.46 -15.64 4.12
C HIS A 83 -23.51 -15.13 5.11
N LYS A 84 -24.60 -15.89 5.31
CA LYS A 84 -25.75 -15.49 6.17
C LYS A 84 -25.33 -15.16 7.62
N GLN A 85 -24.32 -15.83 8.17
CA GLN A 85 -23.78 -15.58 9.53
C GLN A 85 -22.78 -14.43 9.60
N THR A 86 -22.60 -13.64 8.55
CA THR A 86 -21.70 -12.49 8.58
C THR A 86 -22.22 -11.43 9.54
N LYS A 87 -21.37 -10.96 10.43
CA LYS A 87 -21.63 -9.86 11.37
C LYS A 87 -20.79 -8.63 11.06
N ILE A 88 -19.55 -8.82 10.65
CA ILE A 88 -18.62 -7.75 10.32
C ILE A 88 -18.37 -7.72 8.81
N ILE A 89 -18.49 -6.52 8.24
CA ILE A 89 -18.05 -6.23 6.86
C ILE A 89 -16.91 -5.23 6.92
N GLU A 90 -15.74 -5.66 6.48
CA GLU A 90 -14.55 -4.82 6.32
C GLU A 90 -14.48 -4.32 4.87
N ILE A 91 -14.67 -3.02 4.66
CA ILE A 91 -14.72 -2.39 3.33
C ILE A 91 -13.43 -1.65 3.06
N HIS A 92 -12.74 -1.97 1.97
CA HIS A 92 -11.50 -1.33 1.58
C HIS A 92 -11.70 -0.21 0.58
N ASN A 93 -11.35 1.02 0.98
CA ASN A 93 -11.20 2.20 0.10
C ASN A 93 -12.45 2.54 -0.75
N ARG A 94 -13.66 2.19 -0.25
CA ARG A 94 -14.94 2.44 -0.94
C ARG A 94 -16.01 2.99 0.00
N PRO A 95 -15.87 4.28 0.44
CA PRO A 95 -16.87 4.92 1.31
C PRO A 95 -18.29 4.94 0.71
N GLU A 96 -18.43 5.06 -0.61
CA GLU A 96 -19.74 4.99 -1.27
C GLU A 96 -20.44 3.64 -1.02
N ILE A 97 -19.68 2.53 -0.99
CA ILE A 97 -20.23 1.21 -0.65
C ILE A 97 -20.61 1.16 0.83
N PHE A 98 -19.80 1.77 1.70
CA PHE A 98 -20.12 1.88 3.12
C PHE A 98 -21.49 2.57 3.32
N HIS A 99 -21.70 3.75 2.73
CA HIS A 99 -22.98 4.46 2.83
C HIS A 99 -24.14 3.62 2.32
N PHE A 100 -23.98 2.96 1.17
CA PHE A 100 -25.02 2.10 0.62
C PHE A 100 -25.36 0.94 1.54
N ILE A 101 -24.37 0.20 2.07
CA ILE A 101 -24.62 -0.93 2.97
C ILE A 101 -25.22 -0.45 4.28
N ASN A 102 -24.71 0.64 4.87
CA ASN A 102 -25.24 1.21 6.12
C ASN A 102 -26.72 1.60 5.99
N GLN A 103 -27.14 2.13 4.85
CA GLN A 103 -28.52 2.53 4.59
C GLN A 103 -29.47 1.33 4.42
N HIS A 104 -29.03 0.26 3.72
CA HIS A 104 -29.90 -0.86 3.32
C HIS A 104 -29.79 -2.08 4.23
N LYS A 105 -28.74 -2.17 5.03
CA LYS A 105 -28.43 -3.29 5.93
C LYS A 105 -27.70 -2.78 7.19
N PRO A 106 -28.40 -2.02 8.06
CA PRO A 106 -27.79 -1.34 9.21
C PRO A 106 -27.28 -2.30 10.31
N ASP A 107 -27.71 -3.56 10.31
CA ASP A 107 -27.34 -4.55 11.34
C ASP A 107 -25.89 -5.03 11.23
N TYR A 108 -25.25 -4.81 10.07
CA TYR A 108 -23.84 -5.16 9.94
C TYR A 108 -22.94 -4.18 10.68
N LYS A 109 -21.95 -4.71 11.41
CA LYS A 109 -20.85 -3.92 11.96
C LYS A 109 -19.85 -3.59 10.83
N LEU A 110 -19.81 -2.33 10.42
CA LEU A 110 -19.01 -1.89 9.28
C LEU A 110 -17.65 -1.35 9.72
N ILE A 111 -16.57 -1.90 9.17
CA ILE A 111 -15.20 -1.39 9.32
C ILE A 111 -14.76 -0.83 7.98
N LEU A 112 -14.31 0.43 7.96
CA LEU A 112 -13.84 1.08 6.73
C LEU A 112 -12.35 1.31 6.78
N VAL A 113 -11.61 0.78 5.78
CA VAL A 113 -10.15 0.91 5.67
C VAL A 113 -9.80 1.85 4.53
N PHE A 114 -9.10 2.95 4.83
CA PHE A 114 -8.64 3.94 3.86
C PHE A 114 -7.20 3.66 3.45
N HIS A 115 -7.00 3.35 2.16
CA HIS A 115 -5.71 3.16 1.51
C HIS A 115 -5.24 4.36 0.70
N ASN A 116 -6.11 5.34 0.44
CA ASN A 116 -5.81 6.54 -0.34
C ASN A 116 -6.31 7.78 0.40
N ASN A 117 -6.00 8.96 -0.15
CA ASN A 117 -6.49 10.23 0.38
C ASN A 117 -8.04 10.26 0.40
N PRO A 118 -8.67 10.33 1.58
CA PRO A 118 -10.14 10.33 1.70
C PRO A 118 -10.82 11.50 0.98
N LEU A 119 -10.13 12.63 0.83
CA LEU A 119 -10.65 13.82 0.16
C LEU A 119 -10.82 13.61 -1.36
N LEU A 120 -10.18 12.59 -1.92
CA LEU A 120 -10.24 12.28 -3.36
C LEU A 120 -11.17 11.09 -3.67
N ILE A 121 -11.75 10.43 -2.63
CA ILE A 121 -12.57 9.23 -2.80
C ILE A 121 -14.05 9.61 -2.69
N ARG A 122 -14.85 9.19 -3.67
CA ARG A 122 -16.30 9.37 -3.68
C ARG A 122 -16.94 8.73 -2.44
N GLY A 123 -17.80 9.50 -1.73
CA GLY A 123 -18.42 9.09 -0.47
C GLY A 123 -17.61 9.50 0.77
N SER A 124 -16.49 10.24 0.60
CA SER A 124 -15.73 10.85 1.71
C SER A 124 -15.10 12.21 1.36
N LYS A 125 -15.42 12.77 0.18
CA LYS A 125 -14.88 14.09 -0.23
C LYS A 125 -15.40 15.22 0.64
N LYS A 126 -16.71 15.22 0.91
CA LYS A 126 -17.38 16.26 1.69
C LYS A 126 -17.22 16.02 3.18
N VAL A 127 -17.19 17.10 3.97
CA VAL A 127 -17.14 17.02 5.45
C VAL A 127 -18.30 16.18 5.97
N LYS A 128 -19.54 16.47 5.57
CA LYS A 128 -20.75 15.72 5.98
C LYS A 128 -20.65 14.20 5.73
N GLU A 129 -20.08 13.78 4.60
CA GLU A 129 -19.89 12.34 4.30
C GLU A 129 -18.93 11.69 5.30
N ARG A 130 -17.85 12.39 5.69
CA ARG A 130 -16.87 11.88 6.67
C ARG A 130 -17.41 11.90 8.09
N GLU A 131 -18.22 12.89 8.46
CA GLU A 131 -18.93 12.95 9.75
C GLU A 131 -19.94 11.80 9.87
N GLU A 132 -20.67 11.49 8.80
CA GLU A 132 -21.56 10.33 8.75
C GLU A 132 -20.81 9.02 8.94
N ILE A 133 -19.64 8.86 8.26
CA ILE A 133 -18.76 7.72 8.47
C ILE A 133 -18.33 7.61 9.94
N LEU A 134 -17.91 8.73 10.57
CA LEU A 134 -17.56 8.76 12.00
C LEU A 134 -18.71 8.35 12.91
N LYS A 135 -19.94 8.75 12.59
CA LYS A 135 -21.13 8.44 13.37
C LYS A 135 -21.55 6.98 13.25
N LYS A 136 -21.51 6.42 12.03
CA LYS A 136 -22.14 5.14 11.68
C LYS A 136 -21.15 3.97 11.60
N CYS A 137 -19.87 4.22 11.35
CA CYS A 137 -18.87 3.17 11.24
C CYS A 137 -18.52 2.58 12.61
N SER A 138 -18.37 1.25 12.67
CA SER A 138 -17.96 0.55 13.90
C SER A 138 -16.48 0.76 14.17
N ALA A 139 -15.63 0.80 13.14
CA ALA A 139 -14.24 1.21 13.23
C ALA A 139 -13.74 1.80 11.89
N ILE A 140 -12.84 2.78 11.96
CA ILE A 140 -12.19 3.38 10.80
C ILE A 140 -10.69 3.12 10.90
N ILE A 141 -10.11 2.56 9.86
CA ILE A 141 -8.68 2.23 9.78
C ILE A 141 -8.01 3.11 8.73
N PHE A 142 -6.94 3.77 9.11
CA PHE A 142 -6.07 4.55 8.24
C PHE A 142 -4.73 3.86 8.10
N ILE A 143 -4.20 3.76 6.88
CA ILE A 143 -2.89 3.10 6.65
C ILE A 143 -1.70 3.99 7.01
N SER A 144 -1.94 5.25 7.38
CA SER A 144 -0.93 6.21 7.84
C SER A 144 -1.56 7.34 8.65
N LYS A 145 -0.75 8.05 9.44
CA LYS A 145 -1.16 9.30 10.11
C LYS A 145 -1.51 10.39 9.09
N TRP A 146 -0.82 10.38 7.93
CA TRP A 146 -1.14 11.32 6.86
C TRP A 146 -2.55 11.09 6.31
N VAL A 147 -2.94 9.83 6.00
CA VAL A 147 -4.31 9.50 5.56
C VAL A 147 -5.34 9.89 6.63
N GLN A 148 -5.03 9.63 7.91
CA GLN A 148 -5.85 10.07 9.03
C GLN A 148 -6.01 11.60 9.06
N LYS A 149 -4.90 12.36 8.93
CA LYS A 149 -4.92 13.83 8.87
C LYS A 149 -5.83 14.33 7.75
N MET A 150 -5.73 13.74 6.55
CA MET A 150 -6.59 14.10 5.41
C MET A 150 -8.07 13.82 5.69
N PHE A 151 -8.40 12.71 6.34
CA PHE A 151 -9.77 12.39 6.70
C PHE A 151 -10.39 13.44 7.64
N PHE A 152 -9.62 13.92 8.62
CA PHE A 152 -10.08 14.89 9.62
C PHE A 152 -10.00 16.36 9.16
N GLN A 153 -9.56 16.64 7.94
CA GLN A 153 -9.51 18.01 7.44
C GLN A 153 -10.93 18.60 7.36
N GLY A 154 -11.13 19.74 8.08
CA GLY A 154 -12.43 20.42 8.18
C GLY A 154 -13.43 19.74 9.13
N ILE A 155 -13.04 18.72 9.88
CA ILE A 155 -13.87 18.09 10.91
C ILE A 155 -13.36 18.51 12.30
N ASN A 156 -14.27 19.02 13.15
CA ASN A 156 -13.98 19.21 14.56
C ASN A 156 -13.81 17.85 15.25
N LYS A 157 -12.63 17.60 15.82
CA LYS A 157 -12.30 16.32 16.45
C LYS A 157 -13.17 16.08 17.67
N ASN A 158 -14.28 15.40 17.50
CA ASN A 158 -15.10 14.92 18.60
C ASN A 158 -14.51 13.66 19.24
N LYS A 159 -14.67 13.50 20.56
CA LYS A 159 -13.98 12.54 21.44
C LYS A 159 -14.31 11.04 21.22
N ARG A 160 -15.06 10.63 20.22
CA ARG A 160 -15.40 9.21 19.98
C ARG A 160 -14.28 8.50 19.24
N LYS A 161 -13.45 7.76 19.98
CA LYS A 161 -12.27 7.02 19.48
C LYS A 161 -12.66 5.69 18.80
N LYS A 162 -13.27 5.76 17.60
CA LYS A 162 -13.50 4.57 16.76
C LYS A 162 -12.56 4.52 15.56
N TYR A 163 -11.41 5.20 15.61
CA TYR A 163 -10.47 5.25 14.50
C TYR A 163 -9.05 4.90 14.93
N PHE A 164 -8.34 4.23 14.04
CA PHE A 164 -7.02 3.67 14.31
C PHE A 164 -6.09 3.87 13.12
N VAL A 165 -4.80 4.04 13.38
CA VAL A 165 -3.75 3.96 12.35
C VAL A 165 -3.14 2.57 12.40
N ILE A 166 -3.31 1.82 11.31
CA ILE A 166 -2.72 0.49 11.12
C ILE A 166 -1.93 0.51 9.83
N TYR A 167 -0.63 0.66 9.95
CA TYR A 167 0.29 0.76 8.82
C TYR A 167 0.32 -0.52 7.97
N HIS A 168 0.79 -0.40 6.74
CA HIS A 168 1.30 -1.58 6.05
C HIS A 168 2.39 -2.23 6.89
N ALA A 169 2.38 -3.55 6.91
CA ALA A 169 3.34 -4.32 7.69
C ALA A 169 3.66 -5.64 6.96
N ILE A 170 4.86 -6.12 7.13
CA ILE A 170 5.30 -7.41 6.58
C ILE A 170 6.14 -8.16 7.62
N LYS A 171 6.36 -9.44 7.38
CA LYS A 171 7.24 -10.25 8.22
C LYS A 171 8.66 -9.70 8.16
N LYS A 172 9.27 -9.45 9.33
CA LYS A 172 10.67 -9.07 9.44
C LYS A 172 11.56 -10.19 8.91
N ILE A 173 12.49 -9.88 8.03
CA ILE A 173 13.55 -10.85 7.69
C ILE A 173 14.60 -10.86 8.80
N LYS A 174 15.13 -12.06 9.10
CA LYS A 174 15.99 -12.26 10.27
C LYS A 174 17.43 -11.87 10.04
N ILE A 175 17.94 -12.05 8.82
CA ILE A 175 19.35 -11.90 8.49
C ILE A 175 19.52 -10.75 7.51
N PHE A 176 20.46 -9.84 7.82
CA PHE A 176 20.82 -8.75 6.91
C PHE A 176 21.36 -9.33 5.60
N PRO A 177 20.74 -9.00 4.45
CA PRO A 177 21.12 -9.65 3.19
C PRO A 177 22.40 -9.08 2.61
N LYS A 178 23.19 -9.94 1.94
CA LYS A 178 24.33 -9.51 1.13
C LYS A 178 23.85 -8.58 0.02
N LYS A 179 24.34 -7.35 0.01
CA LYS A 179 23.98 -6.33 -0.97
C LYS A 179 24.87 -6.37 -2.19
N LYS A 180 24.32 -5.99 -3.34
CA LYS A 180 25.04 -5.77 -4.59
C LYS A 180 25.03 -4.28 -4.93
N LYS A 181 25.96 -3.81 -5.71
CA LYS A 181 26.02 -2.42 -6.24
C LYS A 181 24.86 -2.18 -7.22
N ILE A 182 23.62 -2.17 -6.71
CA ILE A 182 22.38 -2.01 -7.48
C ILE A 182 21.55 -0.89 -6.87
N ILE A 183 21.19 0.07 -7.71
CA ILE A 183 20.17 1.08 -7.43
C ILE A 183 18.86 0.57 -8.03
N CYS A 184 17.76 0.60 -7.28
CA CYS A 184 16.46 0.22 -7.81
C CYS A 184 15.42 1.33 -7.70
N PHE A 185 14.54 1.37 -8.71
CA PHE A 185 13.28 2.12 -8.71
C PHE A 185 12.14 1.14 -8.99
N ILE A 186 11.09 1.16 -8.15
CA ILE A 186 9.97 0.22 -8.24
C ILE A 186 8.67 1.00 -8.11
N GLY A 187 7.86 1.01 -9.17
CA GLY A 187 6.59 1.72 -9.19
C GLY A 187 6.09 1.99 -10.60
N LYS A 188 5.01 2.77 -10.72
CA LYS A 188 4.57 3.25 -12.03
C LYS A 188 5.65 4.13 -12.64
N LEU A 189 5.93 3.93 -13.93
CA LEU A 189 6.95 4.68 -14.66
C LEU A 189 6.37 6.01 -15.18
N ASN A 190 5.98 6.89 -14.27
CA ASN A 190 5.35 8.17 -14.58
C ASN A 190 5.90 9.30 -13.70
N ARG A 191 5.56 10.53 -14.08
CA ARG A 191 5.97 11.74 -13.36
C ARG A 191 5.46 11.79 -11.94
N SER A 192 4.24 11.29 -11.68
CA SER A 192 3.70 11.29 -10.30
C SER A 192 4.55 10.50 -9.32
N LYS A 193 5.29 9.48 -9.80
CA LYS A 193 6.27 8.70 -9.03
C LYS A 193 7.69 9.24 -9.12
N GLY A 194 7.90 10.35 -9.86
CA GLY A 194 9.21 10.97 -10.05
C GLY A 194 10.16 10.15 -10.92
N TYR A 195 9.60 9.31 -11.82
CA TYR A 195 10.44 8.45 -12.66
C TYR A 195 11.22 9.25 -13.72
N ASP A 196 10.66 10.34 -14.21
CA ASP A 196 11.34 11.30 -15.10
C ASP A 196 12.65 11.82 -14.49
N PHE A 197 12.61 12.24 -13.24
CA PHE A 197 13.79 12.71 -12.49
C PHE A 197 14.72 11.55 -12.10
N ALA A 198 14.16 10.45 -11.58
CA ALA A 198 14.96 9.29 -11.19
C ALA A 198 15.71 8.68 -12.37
N GLY A 199 15.09 8.59 -13.56
CA GLY A 199 15.72 8.06 -14.75
C GLY A 199 16.93 8.88 -15.19
N LYS A 200 16.78 10.21 -15.26
CA LYS A 200 17.90 11.13 -15.58
C LYS A 200 19.04 11.00 -14.56
N ALA A 201 18.72 11.02 -13.26
CA ALA A 201 19.74 10.85 -12.20
C ALA A 201 20.44 9.50 -12.29
N ILE A 202 19.73 8.41 -12.55
CA ILE A 202 20.30 7.07 -12.74
C ILE A 202 21.29 7.06 -13.89
N ILE A 203 20.96 7.66 -15.05
CA ILE A 203 21.89 7.72 -16.19
C ILE A 203 23.17 8.48 -15.81
N LYS A 204 23.07 9.66 -15.17
CA LYS A 204 24.22 10.43 -14.69
C LYS A 204 25.11 9.58 -13.74
N ILE A 205 24.50 8.86 -12.80
CA ILE A 205 25.21 7.97 -11.86
C ILE A 205 25.90 6.82 -12.58
N LEU A 206 25.23 6.17 -13.51
CA LEU A 206 25.83 5.05 -14.25
C LEU A 206 27.00 5.48 -15.14
N ASN A 207 26.98 6.70 -15.66
CA ASN A 207 28.10 7.23 -16.42
C ASN A 207 29.33 7.46 -15.52
N LEU A 208 29.14 7.94 -14.30
CA LEU A 208 30.21 8.23 -13.35
C LEU A 208 30.74 6.97 -12.64
N HIS A 209 29.86 6.10 -12.16
CA HIS A 209 30.22 4.91 -11.35
C HIS A 209 30.07 3.62 -12.14
N LYS A 210 31.17 3.20 -12.80
CA LYS A 210 31.17 2.09 -13.77
C LYS A 210 30.83 0.71 -13.18
N GLU A 211 31.05 0.50 -11.88
CA GLU A 211 30.79 -0.76 -11.17
C GLU A 211 29.34 -0.89 -10.69
N TRP A 212 28.53 0.18 -10.76
CA TRP A 212 27.12 0.16 -10.35
C TRP A 212 26.18 -0.21 -11.51
N LYS A 213 25.06 -0.82 -11.15
CA LYS A 213 23.97 -1.16 -12.05
C LYS A 213 22.67 -0.53 -11.54
N ALA A 214 21.72 -0.32 -12.42
CA ALA A 214 20.38 0.09 -12.04
C ALA A 214 19.33 -0.89 -12.55
N ILE A 215 18.29 -1.10 -11.73
CA ILE A 215 17.15 -1.93 -12.10
C ILE A 215 15.88 -1.13 -11.82
N VAL A 216 15.09 -0.93 -12.85
CA VAL A 216 13.79 -0.29 -12.80
C VAL A 216 12.71 -1.35 -13.00
N ALA A 217 11.66 -1.35 -12.20
CA ALA A 217 10.55 -2.29 -12.32
C ALA A 217 9.20 -1.55 -12.21
N GLY A 218 8.40 -1.63 -13.26
CA GLY A 218 7.09 -1.02 -13.34
C GLY A 218 6.63 -0.81 -14.76
N SER A 219 5.41 -0.31 -14.92
CA SER A 219 4.86 0.04 -16.22
C SER A 219 3.93 1.23 -16.12
N GLU A 220 3.87 2.01 -17.17
CA GLU A 220 2.86 3.04 -17.41
C GLU A 220 2.66 3.16 -18.92
N LYS A 221 1.41 3.16 -19.37
CA LYS A 221 1.08 3.24 -20.79
C LYS A 221 0.85 4.68 -21.29
N ARG A 222 0.56 5.59 -20.36
CA ARG A 222 0.18 6.98 -20.69
C ARG A 222 1.36 7.93 -20.78
N GLU A 223 2.50 7.55 -20.18
CA GLU A 223 3.72 8.32 -20.17
C GLU A 223 4.88 7.40 -20.60
N VAL A 224 5.64 7.81 -21.60
CA VAL A 224 6.77 7.02 -22.12
C VAL A 224 8.06 7.79 -21.87
N TYR A 225 8.99 7.16 -21.17
CA TYR A 225 10.33 7.67 -20.92
C TYR A 225 11.37 6.70 -21.49
N ASN A 226 12.21 7.18 -22.38
CA ASN A 226 13.24 6.38 -23.05
C ASN A 226 14.61 6.61 -22.39
N PHE A 227 14.82 5.94 -21.25
CA PHE A 227 16.15 5.88 -20.63
C PHE A 227 16.89 4.62 -21.09
N ASN A 228 18.07 4.79 -21.67
CA ASN A 228 18.90 3.69 -22.14
C ASN A 228 20.33 3.81 -21.62
N HIS A 229 20.86 2.71 -21.09
CA HIS A 229 22.26 2.59 -20.69
C HIS A 229 22.61 1.10 -20.55
N LYS A 230 23.83 0.68 -20.95
CA LYS A 230 24.28 -0.74 -20.91
C LYS A 230 24.15 -1.42 -19.53
N ARG A 231 24.14 -0.66 -18.44
CA ARG A 231 24.02 -1.14 -17.05
C ARG A 231 22.68 -0.79 -16.40
N LEU A 232 21.72 -0.25 -17.15
CA LEU A 232 20.32 -0.07 -16.75
C LEU A 232 19.48 -1.21 -17.29
N LYS A 233 18.70 -1.87 -16.43
CA LYS A 233 17.72 -2.87 -16.84
C LYS A 233 16.33 -2.43 -16.43
N ILE A 234 15.43 -2.28 -17.39
CA ILE A 234 14.04 -1.91 -17.17
C ILE A 234 13.18 -3.15 -17.36
N TYR A 235 12.44 -3.51 -16.32
CA TYR A 235 11.43 -4.55 -16.36
C TYR A 235 10.05 -3.92 -16.39
N ASN A 236 9.15 -4.45 -17.17
CA ASN A 236 7.74 -4.19 -17.07
C ASN A 236 7.22 -4.65 -15.69
N TRP A 237 5.96 -4.90 -15.55
CA TRP A 237 5.37 -5.36 -14.29
C TRP A 237 6.05 -6.63 -13.75
N LEU A 238 6.57 -6.54 -12.53
CA LEU A 238 7.07 -7.68 -11.77
C LEU A 238 6.07 -8.07 -10.68
N ASN A 239 5.84 -9.38 -10.49
CA ASN A 239 5.06 -9.84 -9.35
C ASN A 239 5.80 -9.57 -8.03
N HIS A 240 5.04 -9.48 -6.92
CA HIS A 240 5.55 -9.08 -5.61
C HIS A 240 6.75 -9.95 -5.14
N LYS A 241 6.74 -11.27 -5.41
CA LYS A 241 7.86 -12.17 -5.05
C LYS A 241 9.17 -11.77 -5.75
N LYS A 242 9.11 -11.38 -7.04
CA LYS A 242 10.28 -10.90 -7.80
C LYS A 242 10.75 -9.53 -7.28
N ILE A 243 9.81 -8.63 -6.90
CA ILE A 243 10.14 -7.35 -6.27
C ILE A 243 10.92 -7.56 -4.97
N LEU A 244 10.44 -8.42 -4.06
CA LEU A 244 11.16 -8.72 -2.82
C LEU A 244 12.55 -9.31 -3.05
N LYS A 245 12.72 -10.17 -4.08
CA LYS A 245 14.04 -10.67 -4.49
C LYS A 245 14.96 -9.56 -5.01
N LEU A 246 14.42 -8.56 -5.71
CA LEU A 246 15.17 -7.39 -6.16
C LEU A 246 15.62 -6.55 -4.96
N LEU A 247 14.71 -6.19 -4.05
CA LEU A 247 15.02 -5.43 -2.83
C LEU A 247 16.07 -6.13 -1.96
N LYS A 248 16.02 -7.47 -1.86
CA LYS A 248 17.02 -8.26 -1.14
C LYS A 248 18.44 -8.02 -1.68
N LYS A 249 18.59 -7.85 -2.98
CA LYS A 249 19.91 -7.68 -3.64
C LYS A 249 20.34 -6.22 -3.76
N SER A 250 19.39 -5.28 -3.88
CA SER A 250 19.70 -3.87 -4.13
C SER A 250 20.28 -3.18 -2.90
N SER A 251 21.21 -2.26 -3.12
CA SER A 251 21.81 -1.41 -2.07
C SER A 251 20.99 -0.16 -1.79
N ILE A 252 20.44 0.46 -2.83
CA ILE A 252 19.72 1.73 -2.77
C ILE A 252 18.33 1.53 -3.40
N CYS A 253 17.29 2.09 -2.78
CA CYS A 253 15.95 2.14 -3.33
C CYS A 253 15.48 3.60 -3.43
N LEU A 254 15.06 4.02 -4.64
CA LEU A 254 14.57 5.36 -4.92
C LEU A 254 13.04 5.40 -4.86
N VAL A 255 12.50 6.35 -4.10
CA VAL A 255 11.06 6.61 -3.97
C VAL A 255 10.79 8.14 -4.05
N PRO A 256 11.14 8.80 -5.15
CA PRO A 256 11.09 10.26 -5.30
C PRO A 256 9.71 10.74 -5.76
N SER A 257 8.63 10.23 -5.17
CA SER A 257 7.27 10.57 -5.57
C SER A 257 7.00 12.08 -5.50
N VAL A 258 6.41 12.61 -6.56
CA VAL A 258 5.96 14.01 -6.66
C VAL A 258 4.58 14.16 -6.02
N TRP A 259 3.73 13.14 -6.16
CA TRP A 259 2.41 13.13 -5.55
C TRP A 259 2.45 12.67 -4.08
N ASP A 260 1.43 13.04 -3.33
CA ASP A 260 1.31 12.66 -1.93
C ASP A 260 0.97 11.17 -1.79
N GLU A 261 1.98 10.38 -1.45
CA GLU A 261 1.83 8.94 -1.21
C GLU A 261 0.99 8.68 0.05
N PRO A 262 -0.04 7.87 0.00
CA PRO A 262 -0.79 7.52 1.21
C PRO A 262 0.06 6.83 2.27
N PHE A 263 1.06 6.03 1.87
CA PHE A 263 2.06 5.42 2.75
C PHE A 263 3.40 5.19 2.05
N GLY A 264 3.43 4.40 0.95
CA GLY A 264 4.69 4.06 0.26
C GLY A 264 5.21 2.67 0.63
N ARG A 265 4.42 1.65 0.32
CA ARG A 265 4.75 0.24 0.65
C ARG A 265 6.16 -0.17 0.23
N ILE A 266 6.64 0.28 -0.94
CA ILE A 266 7.97 -0.05 -1.45
C ILE A 266 9.09 0.47 -0.54
N ALA A 267 8.96 1.70 0.00
CA ALA A 267 9.93 2.25 0.94
C ALA A 267 10.02 1.42 2.22
N MET A 268 8.87 0.99 2.76
CA MET A 268 8.79 0.10 3.92
C MET A 268 9.44 -1.27 3.63
N GLU A 269 9.12 -1.88 2.49
CA GLU A 269 9.70 -3.17 2.10
C GLU A 269 11.21 -3.06 1.88
N ALA A 270 11.67 -1.99 1.22
CA ALA A 270 13.09 -1.71 1.02
C ALA A 270 13.84 -1.59 2.36
N SER A 271 13.25 -0.89 3.33
CA SER A 271 13.80 -0.79 4.68
C SER A 271 13.94 -2.16 5.36
N ASN A 272 12.90 -3.01 5.30
CA ASN A 272 12.96 -4.37 5.85
C ASN A 272 14.08 -5.22 5.24
N TYR A 273 14.40 -4.99 3.96
CA TYR A 273 15.49 -5.65 3.27
C TYR A 273 16.83 -4.90 3.39
N GLY A 274 16.94 -3.85 4.20
CA GLY A 274 18.18 -3.12 4.45
C GLY A 274 18.69 -2.37 3.22
N ASN A 275 17.81 -1.75 2.43
CA ASN A 275 18.22 -0.80 1.42
C ASN A 275 18.43 0.58 2.07
N ALA A 276 19.38 1.36 1.58
CA ALA A 276 19.38 2.79 1.80
C ALA A 276 18.22 3.38 0.98
N VAL A 277 17.20 3.91 1.65
CA VAL A 277 16.02 4.46 0.99
C VAL A 277 16.20 5.96 0.80
N ILE A 278 16.13 6.41 -0.46
CA ILE A 278 16.10 7.84 -0.82
C ILE A 278 14.65 8.16 -1.20
N LEU A 279 14.02 9.08 -0.48
CA LEU A 279 12.60 9.37 -0.66
C LEU A 279 12.27 10.86 -0.56
N SER A 280 11.14 11.24 -1.15
CA SER A 280 10.59 12.58 -1.05
C SER A 280 9.75 12.76 0.23
N ASN A 281 9.56 14.02 0.66
CA ASN A 281 8.66 14.35 1.76
C ASN A 281 7.23 14.57 1.24
N LYS A 282 6.59 13.48 0.79
CA LYS A 282 5.24 13.53 0.19
C LYS A 282 4.29 12.54 0.87
N GLY A 283 3.19 13.06 1.39
CA GLY A 283 2.16 12.24 2.04
C GLY A 283 2.68 11.49 3.28
N GLY A 284 2.41 10.19 3.32
CA GLY A 284 2.83 9.27 4.39
C GLY A 284 4.20 8.62 4.20
N LEU A 285 5.01 9.04 3.22
CA LEU A 285 6.31 8.39 2.93
C LEU A 285 7.26 8.37 4.12
N LEU A 286 7.34 9.46 4.89
CA LEU A 286 8.24 9.53 6.06
C LEU A 286 7.82 8.59 7.20
N GLU A 287 6.61 8.03 7.14
CA GLU A 287 6.12 7.08 8.12
C GLU A 287 6.61 5.65 7.87
N THR A 288 7.19 5.37 6.69
CA THR A 288 7.54 4.03 6.22
C THR A 288 8.78 3.45 6.86
N THR A 289 9.75 4.29 7.22
CA THR A 289 11.03 3.88 7.82
C THR A 289 11.57 4.98 8.72
N ASN A 290 12.40 4.61 9.70
CA ASN A 290 13.08 5.57 10.59
C ASN A 290 14.37 6.09 9.99
N HIS A 291 14.98 5.37 9.05
CA HIS A 291 16.27 5.71 8.44
C HIS A 291 16.12 5.81 6.93
N TYR A 292 16.23 7.03 6.43
CA TYR A 292 16.11 7.37 5.01
C TYR A 292 16.94 8.60 4.69
N ILE A 293 17.16 8.83 3.42
CA ILE A 293 17.65 10.10 2.90
C ILE A 293 16.46 10.85 2.32
N LYS A 294 16.16 11.99 2.91
CA LYS A 294 15.10 12.87 2.46
C LYS A 294 15.61 13.78 1.36
N LEU A 295 14.97 13.73 0.20
CA LEU A 295 15.23 14.67 -0.88
C LEU A 295 14.80 16.08 -0.46
N ALA A 296 15.72 17.05 -0.55
CA ALA A 296 15.42 18.46 -0.32
C ALA A 296 14.51 19.00 -1.44
N GLN A 297 14.80 18.60 -2.68
CA GLN A 297 14.01 18.92 -3.86
C GLN A 297 13.80 17.66 -4.69
N ILE A 298 12.68 17.60 -5.42
CA ILE A 298 12.36 16.46 -6.30
C ILE A 298 12.76 16.85 -7.73
N ASN A 299 14.05 16.76 -8.02
CA ASN A 299 14.65 16.94 -9.34
C ASN A 299 15.81 15.95 -9.52
N ASP A 300 16.28 15.82 -10.75
CA ASP A 300 17.33 14.86 -11.09
C ASP A 300 18.68 15.22 -10.46
N ASP A 301 19.01 16.49 -10.30
CA ASP A 301 20.29 16.91 -9.71
C ASP A 301 20.37 16.59 -8.20
N ASN A 302 19.27 16.83 -7.46
CA ASN A 302 19.23 16.47 -6.05
C ASN A 302 19.23 14.96 -5.85
N ILE A 303 18.49 14.19 -6.68
CA ILE A 303 18.52 12.72 -6.65
C ILE A 303 19.93 12.22 -6.98
N PHE A 304 20.57 12.77 -8.01
CA PHE A 304 21.96 12.45 -8.37
C PHE A 304 22.91 12.72 -7.20
N LYS A 305 22.86 13.92 -6.60
CA LYS A 305 23.69 14.32 -5.47
C LYS A 305 23.59 13.33 -4.31
N GLU A 306 22.35 12.99 -3.91
CA GLU A 306 22.13 12.10 -2.76
C GLU A 306 22.60 10.66 -3.05
N ILE A 307 22.42 10.16 -4.28
CA ILE A 307 22.99 8.86 -4.66
C ILE A 307 24.52 8.94 -4.65
N ASN A 308 25.10 9.93 -5.31
CA ASN A 308 26.56 10.09 -5.45
C ASN A 308 27.25 10.15 -4.09
N ASN A 309 26.71 10.92 -3.13
CA ASN A 309 27.21 11.00 -1.77
C ASN A 309 27.28 9.63 -1.08
N LEU A 310 26.29 8.75 -1.33
CA LEU A 310 26.29 7.38 -0.78
C LEU A 310 27.29 6.48 -1.50
N LEU A 311 27.52 6.70 -2.78
CA LEU A 311 28.44 5.87 -3.57
C LEU A 311 29.91 6.20 -3.24
N ILE A 312 30.22 7.44 -2.93
CA ILE A 312 31.54 7.89 -2.49
C ILE A 312 31.80 7.42 -1.04
N ASP A 313 30.84 7.63 -0.14
CA ASP A 313 30.96 7.21 1.25
C ASP A 313 30.28 5.85 1.51
N GLN A 314 31.01 4.79 1.22
CA GLN A 314 30.53 3.40 1.40
C GLN A 314 30.27 3.06 2.90
N LYS A 315 30.96 3.71 3.85
CA LYS A 315 30.73 3.53 5.28
C LYS A 315 29.35 4.10 5.66
N LYS A 316 29.03 5.29 5.18
CA LYS A 316 27.72 5.94 5.35
C LYS A 316 26.60 5.09 4.73
N LEU A 317 26.80 4.60 3.50
CA LEU A 317 25.85 3.71 2.84
C LEU A 317 25.55 2.48 3.69
N LEU A 318 26.57 1.76 4.14
CA LEU A 318 26.44 0.56 4.97
C LEU A 318 25.75 0.87 6.32
N LYS A 319 26.10 2.00 6.95
CA LYS A 319 25.48 2.47 8.20
C LYS A 319 23.98 2.68 8.05
N ILE A 320 23.54 3.35 6.98
CA ILE A 320 22.11 3.59 6.69
C ILE A 320 21.41 2.27 6.39
N GLN A 321 22.01 1.38 5.60
CA GLN A 321 21.45 0.06 5.28
C GLN A 321 21.22 -0.78 6.54
N LYS A 322 22.22 -0.86 7.43
CA LYS A 322 22.12 -1.57 8.71
C LYS A 322 21.05 -0.95 9.61
N LYS A 323 21.04 0.37 9.79
CA LYS A 323 20.03 1.06 10.57
C LYS A 323 18.61 0.83 10.03
N SER A 324 18.40 0.98 8.71
CA SER A 324 17.11 0.66 8.06
C SER A 324 16.66 -0.76 8.37
N PHE A 325 17.58 -1.71 8.34
CA PHE A 325 17.30 -3.11 8.61
C PHE A 325 16.98 -3.39 10.09
N TYR A 326 17.85 -2.97 11.01
CA TYR A 326 17.70 -3.32 12.43
C TYR A 326 16.56 -2.56 13.10
N ASP A 327 16.32 -1.30 12.73
CA ASP A 327 15.29 -0.44 13.32
C ASP A 327 13.96 -0.49 12.54
N TYR A 328 13.73 -1.57 11.77
CA TYR A 328 12.46 -1.80 11.08
C TYR A 328 11.32 -1.91 12.09
N LYS A 329 10.21 -1.18 11.86
CA LYS A 329 9.13 -0.99 12.84
C LYS A 329 7.76 -1.57 12.48
N HIS A 330 7.56 -2.00 11.23
CA HIS A 330 6.23 -2.41 10.74
C HIS A 330 6.04 -3.93 10.76
N TYR A 331 5.98 -4.50 11.96
CA TYR A 331 5.84 -5.95 12.19
C TYR A 331 4.42 -6.42 11.96
N ILE A 332 4.22 -7.34 11.02
CA ILE A 332 2.89 -7.81 10.64
C ILE A 332 2.19 -8.57 11.78
N GLU A 333 2.92 -9.35 12.55
CA GLU A 333 2.38 -10.13 13.65
C GLU A 333 1.70 -9.24 14.70
N LYS A 334 2.39 -8.17 15.11
CA LYS A 334 1.86 -7.17 16.05
C LYS A 334 0.68 -6.41 15.45
N SER A 335 0.79 -5.97 14.20
CA SER A 335 -0.24 -5.19 13.53
C SER A 335 -1.51 -6.02 13.30
N ALA A 336 -1.38 -7.29 12.92
CA ALA A 336 -2.51 -8.21 12.74
C ALA A 336 -3.22 -8.49 14.07
N GLN A 337 -2.48 -8.69 15.17
CA GLN A 337 -3.07 -8.87 16.50
C GLN A 337 -3.87 -7.64 16.97
N ILE A 338 -3.37 -6.44 16.71
CA ILE A 338 -4.10 -5.19 17.04
C ILE A 338 -5.39 -5.13 16.22
N PHE A 339 -5.32 -5.46 14.94
CA PHE A 339 -6.50 -5.41 14.06
C PHE A 339 -7.53 -6.50 14.43
N ASP A 340 -7.08 -7.70 14.79
CA ASP A 340 -7.95 -8.77 15.30
C ASP A 340 -8.68 -8.34 16.58
N LYS A 341 -8.01 -7.67 17.52
CA LYS A 341 -8.64 -7.13 18.73
C LYS A 341 -9.74 -6.11 18.40
N ILE A 342 -9.53 -5.23 17.42
CA ILE A 342 -10.54 -4.28 16.96
C ILE A 342 -11.75 -5.02 16.40
N LYS A 343 -11.56 -6.05 15.58
CA LYS A 343 -12.65 -6.88 15.05
C LYS A 343 -13.41 -7.62 16.15
N LEU A 344 -12.69 -8.27 17.07
CA LEU A 344 -13.30 -9.02 18.18
C LEU A 344 -14.13 -8.14 19.11
N LYS A 345 -13.68 -6.92 19.41
CA LYS A 345 -14.48 -5.97 20.18
C LYS A 345 -15.82 -5.68 19.49
N ASN A 346 -15.82 -5.49 18.18
CA ASN A 346 -17.03 -5.21 17.40
C ASN A 346 -17.91 -6.45 17.15
N ILE A 347 -17.46 -7.67 17.45
CA ILE A 347 -18.28 -8.89 17.44
C ILE A 347 -19.07 -8.98 18.76
N LYS A 348 -18.45 -8.60 19.88
CA LYS A 348 -19.04 -8.72 21.21
C LYS A 348 -20.04 -7.62 21.55
N ASP A 349 -19.87 -6.43 20.97
CA ASP A 349 -20.78 -5.28 21.07
C ASP A 349 -21.97 -5.45 20.07
#